data_4729ca80bbf5741f8f187b60855d6bb1
#
_entry.id   4729ca80bbf5741f8f187b60855d6bb1
#
_cell.length_a   1.000
_cell.length_b   1.000
_cell.length_c   1.000
_cell.angle_alpha   90.00
_cell.angle_beta   90.00
_cell.angle_gamma   90.00
#
_symmetry.space_group_name_H-M   'P 1'
#
loop_
_entity.id
_entity.type
_entity.pdbx_description
1 polymer ?
#
loop_
_entity_poly.entity_id
_entity_poly.type
_entity_poly.pdbx_seq_one_letter_code
_entity_poly.pdbx_strand_id
1 'polypeptide(L)'
;MKLRTMRAVDYYIGIPLCFLFTQVVRISRLFGSGTGQPERPRRIVFIELSEMGSTVIANPALRKAKEQLNAEIFFLIFERNADSLRLLDTVPESNIVTIREDSLWQLATGSLKFLLWARRNQIDTVVDLELFSRYSALLTGLSGARRTVGFYKFFSEGLYRGEMMTHRVNYNGHIHCAKNFVCMVNALLAEKPETPYSKTYVSDEEIRVPIVPVTEAEKQFVHGLIRQVYADYRPEYHRVVLINPNSSELLPQRRWPEALFAQLAELVVTEWDDTLVLITGSKSERDEAQKTAAKIGHPRFVSFAGMHKLPTLIPLYNVAEVLVTNDSGPAHFSAITPIRSIVLFGPETPRLYGSLGNTESITAE
;
A
#
# COMPACT_ATOMS: atom_id res chain seq x y z
N MET A 1 1.83 -14.62 -11.42
CA MET A 1 0.64 -15.55 -11.54
C MET A 1 -0.62 -14.73 -11.83
N LYS A 2 -1.63 -15.26 -12.56
CA LYS A 2 -2.87 -14.50 -12.83
C LYS A 2 -3.69 -14.35 -11.52
N LEU A 3 -4.29 -13.18 -11.30
CA LEU A 3 -5.10 -12.90 -10.11
C LEU A 3 -6.23 -13.92 -9.87
N ARG A 4 -6.93 -14.32 -10.92
CA ARG A 4 -7.98 -15.36 -10.83
C ARG A 4 -7.46 -16.65 -10.21
N THR A 5 -6.24 -17.05 -10.58
CA THR A 5 -5.58 -18.25 -10.03
C THR A 5 -5.25 -18.05 -8.56
N MET A 6 -4.73 -16.88 -8.18
CA MET A 6 -4.44 -16.56 -6.76
C MET A 6 -5.70 -16.63 -5.90
N ARG A 7 -6.78 -15.99 -6.36
CA ARG A 7 -8.09 -16.02 -5.65
C ARG A 7 -8.67 -17.43 -5.55
N ALA A 8 -8.55 -18.24 -6.61
CA ALA A 8 -9.01 -19.62 -6.59
C ALA A 8 -8.21 -20.47 -5.60
N VAL A 9 -6.88 -20.36 -5.59
CA VAL A 9 -6.00 -21.04 -4.62
C VAL A 9 -6.33 -20.60 -3.20
N ASP A 10 -6.44 -19.30 -2.95
CA ASP A 10 -6.82 -18.76 -1.64
C ASP A 10 -8.19 -19.28 -1.16
N TYR A 11 -9.14 -19.42 -2.07
CA TYR A 11 -10.47 -19.95 -1.74
C TYR A 11 -10.46 -21.45 -1.50
N TYR A 12 -10.04 -22.25 -2.49
CA TYR A 12 -10.18 -23.72 -2.45
C TYR A 12 -9.17 -24.41 -1.53
N ILE A 13 -7.97 -23.87 -1.39
CA ILE A 13 -6.91 -24.40 -0.54
C ILE A 13 -6.86 -23.65 0.80
N GLY A 14 -7.01 -22.33 0.78
CA GLY A 14 -6.93 -21.51 1.98
C GLY A 14 -8.01 -21.84 3.01
N ILE A 15 -9.28 -22.07 2.60
CA ILE A 15 -10.36 -22.42 3.55
C ILE A 15 -10.05 -23.72 4.31
N PRO A 16 -9.79 -24.88 3.64
CA PRO A 16 -9.47 -26.11 4.36
C PRO A 16 -8.24 -25.99 5.26
N LEU A 17 -7.19 -25.31 4.80
CA LEU A 17 -5.97 -25.13 5.60
C LEU A 17 -6.24 -24.25 6.82
N CYS A 18 -6.95 -23.11 6.68
CA CYS A 18 -7.34 -22.29 7.83
C CYS A 18 -8.18 -23.06 8.84
N PHE A 19 -9.10 -23.91 8.37
CA PHE A 19 -9.87 -24.78 9.26
C PHE A 19 -9.00 -25.78 10.00
N LEU A 20 -8.14 -26.52 9.28
CA LEU A 20 -7.23 -27.51 9.85
C LEU A 20 -6.31 -26.91 10.91
N PHE A 21 -5.62 -25.82 10.58
CA PHE A 21 -4.72 -25.17 11.53
C PHE A 21 -5.47 -24.52 12.70
N THR A 22 -6.71 -24.08 12.51
CA THR A 22 -7.56 -23.66 13.63
C THR A 22 -7.76 -24.80 14.63
N GLN A 23 -8.05 -26.04 14.17
CA GLN A 23 -8.19 -27.19 15.07
C GLN A 23 -6.87 -27.51 15.79
N VAL A 24 -5.74 -27.46 15.09
CA VAL A 24 -4.42 -27.64 15.71
C VAL A 24 -4.18 -26.62 16.82
N VAL A 25 -4.47 -25.34 16.57
CA VAL A 25 -4.32 -24.27 17.58
C VAL A 25 -5.27 -24.47 18.75
N ARG A 26 -6.53 -24.88 18.50
CA ARG A 26 -7.48 -25.18 19.58
C ARG A 26 -7.00 -26.33 20.46
N ILE A 27 -6.54 -27.41 19.84
CA ILE A 27 -5.98 -28.56 20.55
C ILE A 27 -4.76 -28.18 21.36
N SER A 28 -3.81 -27.42 20.78
CA SER A 28 -2.60 -27.00 21.50
C SER A 28 -2.90 -26.14 22.74
N ARG A 29 -3.96 -25.32 22.68
CA ARG A 29 -4.43 -24.53 23.85
C ARG A 29 -4.97 -25.39 24.99
N LEU A 30 -5.53 -26.58 24.70
CA LEU A 30 -6.00 -27.51 25.73
C LEU A 30 -4.84 -28.13 26.54
N PHE A 31 -3.65 -28.23 25.93
CA PHE A 31 -2.48 -28.80 26.60
C PHE A 31 -1.60 -27.75 27.33
N GLY A 32 -2.10 -26.53 27.49
CA GLY A 32 -1.50 -25.51 28.34
C GLY A 32 -0.11 -25.06 27.85
N SER A 33 -0.05 -24.27 26.85
CA SER A 33 1.19 -23.54 26.50
C SER A 33 1.36 -22.40 27.48
N GLY A 34 2.41 -22.46 28.29
CA GLY A 34 2.69 -21.64 29.46
C GLY A 34 2.34 -20.15 29.35
N THR A 35 1.62 -19.70 30.37
CA THR A 35 1.34 -18.30 30.66
C THR A 35 2.57 -17.61 31.28
N GLY A 36 3.66 -17.53 30.52
CA GLY A 36 4.71 -16.54 30.83
C GLY A 36 4.10 -15.14 30.68
N GLN A 37 4.40 -14.22 31.59
CA GLN A 37 4.00 -12.82 31.43
C GLN A 37 4.41 -12.34 30.04
N PRO A 38 3.54 -11.64 29.31
CA PRO A 38 3.82 -11.23 27.95
C PRO A 38 4.98 -10.23 27.98
N GLU A 39 6.20 -10.68 27.65
CA GLU A 39 7.28 -9.75 27.33
C GLU A 39 6.78 -8.82 26.21
N ARG A 40 7.21 -7.54 26.27
CA ARG A 40 6.86 -6.60 25.21
C ARG A 40 7.36 -7.10 23.87
N PRO A 41 6.61 -6.87 22.76
CA PRO A 41 7.09 -7.15 21.41
C PRO A 41 8.47 -6.53 21.17
N ARG A 42 9.42 -7.32 20.65
CA ARG A 42 10.76 -6.84 20.35
C ARG A 42 11.07 -6.87 18.85
N ARG A 43 10.57 -7.89 18.14
CA ARG A 43 10.79 -8.11 16.71
C ARG A 43 9.46 -8.37 16.03
N ILE A 44 8.97 -7.36 15.31
CA ILE A 44 7.65 -7.35 14.71
C ILE A 44 7.78 -7.44 13.19
N VAL A 45 7.16 -8.44 12.58
CA VAL A 45 6.95 -8.48 11.13
C VAL A 45 5.55 -7.98 10.81
N PHE A 46 5.45 -6.98 9.95
CA PHE A 46 4.21 -6.59 9.32
C PHE A 46 4.07 -7.31 7.98
N ILE A 47 2.89 -7.78 7.66
CA ILE A 47 2.57 -8.47 6.40
C ILE A 47 1.56 -7.64 5.63
N GLU A 48 1.96 -7.13 4.48
CA GLU A 48 1.11 -6.51 3.46
C GLU A 48 1.71 -6.86 2.09
N LEU A 49 1.03 -7.71 1.32
CA LEU A 49 1.63 -8.37 0.16
C LEU A 49 1.23 -7.70 -1.14
N SER A 50 -0.03 -7.24 -1.21
CA SER A 50 -0.74 -7.16 -2.47
C SER A 50 -0.62 -5.81 -3.17
N GLU A 51 -0.54 -4.69 -2.45
CA GLU A 51 -0.67 -3.35 -3.02
C GLU A 51 0.47 -2.42 -2.59
N MET A 52 1.11 -1.77 -3.59
CA MET A 52 2.18 -0.81 -3.32
C MET A 52 1.73 0.42 -2.52
N GLY A 53 0.51 0.92 -2.80
CA GLY A 53 -0.05 2.08 -2.09
C GLY A 53 -0.33 1.82 -0.62
N SER A 54 -0.64 0.57 -0.27
CA SER A 54 -0.91 0.16 1.12
C SER A 54 0.30 0.31 2.03
N THR A 55 1.53 0.32 1.51
CA THR A 55 2.75 0.57 2.31
C THR A 55 2.76 1.98 2.91
N VAL A 56 2.24 2.97 2.16
CA VAL A 56 2.09 4.35 2.66
C VAL A 56 1.01 4.39 3.75
N ILE A 57 -0.12 3.72 3.51
CA ILE A 57 -1.23 3.64 4.49
C ILE A 57 -0.80 2.90 5.76
N ALA A 58 0.09 1.91 5.66
CA ALA A 58 0.62 1.15 6.79
C ALA A 58 1.66 1.92 7.61
N ASN A 59 2.31 2.93 7.03
CA ASN A 59 3.42 3.65 7.64
C ASN A 59 3.12 4.19 9.06
N PRO A 60 1.95 4.78 9.35
CA PRO A 60 1.61 5.22 10.71
C PRO A 60 1.64 4.08 11.74
N ALA A 61 1.16 2.89 11.39
CA ALA A 61 1.19 1.73 12.28
C ALA A 61 2.63 1.23 12.52
N LEU A 62 3.47 1.22 11.47
CA LEU A 62 4.90 0.86 11.59
C LEU A 62 5.63 1.83 12.52
N ARG A 63 5.44 3.12 12.33
CA ARG A 63 6.04 4.17 13.17
C ARG A 63 5.58 4.05 14.62
N LYS A 64 4.27 3.89 14.85
CA LYS A 64 3.73 3.70 16.20
C LYS A 64 4.32 2.48 16.90
N ALA A 65 4.45 1.36 16.20
CA ALA A 65 5.08 0.16 16.75
C ALA A 65 6.56 0.40 17.09
N LYS A 66 7.32 1.06 16.22
CA LYS A 66 8.72 1.41 16.45
C LYS A 66 8.87 2.34 17.66
N GLU A 67 8.06 3.38 17.76
CA GLU A 67 8.17 4.43 18.78
C GLU A 67 7.64 3.96 20.16
N GLN A 68 6.47 3.31 20.21
CA GLN A 68 5.81 2.99 21.46
C GLN A 68 6.18 1.62 22.04
N LEU A 69 6.54 0.67 21.18
CA LEU A 69 7.00 -0.67 21.62
C LEU A 69 8.53 -0.77 21.66
N ASN A 70 9.25 0.19 21.08
CA ASN A 70 10.70 0.15 20.89
C ASN A 70 11.14 -1.16 20.21
N ALA A 71 10.35 -1.59 19.22
CA ALA A 71 10.54 -2.86 18.53
C ALA A 71 11.33 -2.68 17.23
N GLU A 72 12.12 -3.68 16.89
CA GLU A 72 12.71 -3.82 15.56
C GLU A 72 11.62 -4.21 14.57
N ILE A 73 11.46 -3.41 13.51
CA ILE A 73 10.40 -3.59 12.52
C ILE A 73 10.94 -4.30 11.29
N PHE A 74 10.24 -5.34 10.89
CA PHE A 74 10.43 -6.08 9.65
C PHE A 74 9.15 -6.00 8.81
N PHE A 75 9.28 -6.21 7.51
CA PHE A 75 8.13 -6.19 6.62
C PHE A 75 8.19 -7.34 5.61
N LEU A 76 7.09 -8.06 5.45
CA LEU A 76 6.93 -9.10 4.44
C LEU A 76 6.04 -8.57 3.32
N ILE A 77 6.55 -8.58 2.09
CA ILE A 77 5.88 -8.07 0.90
C ILE A 77 6.18 -8.92 -0.32
N PHE A 78 5.34 -8.88 -1.36
CA PHE A 78 5.73 -9.46 -2.66
C PHE A 78 6.87 -8.66 -3.31
N GLU A 79 7.82 -9.39 -3.92
CA GLU A 79 9.04 -8.81 -4.48
C GLU A 79 8.77 -7.64 -5.44
N ARG A 80 7.74 -7.74 -6.29
CA ARG A 80 7.36 -6.68 -7.23
C ARG A 80 6.91 -5.38 -6.55
N ASN A 81 6.47 -5.45 -5.29
CA ASN A 81 5.94 -4.32 -4.54
C ASN A 81 6.98 -3.71 -3.57
N ALA A 82 8.14 -4.36 -3.40
CA ALA A 82 9.14 -3.99 -2.38
C ALA A 82 9.68 -2.56 -2.54
N ASP A 83 9.75 -2.04 -3.76
CA ASP A 83 10.24 -0.68 -4.02
C ASP A 83 9.38 0.39 -3.32
N SER A 84 8.10 0.12 -3.05
CA SER A 84 7.24 1.06 -2.34
C SER A 84 7.63 1.29 -0.88
N LEU A 85 8.16 0.25 -0.21
CA LEU A 85 8.68 0.39 1.16
C LEU A 85 9.96 1.21 1.22
N ARG A 86 10.80 1.10 0.19
CA ARG A 86 12.07 1.82 0.10
C ARG A 86 11.88 3.34 0.02
N LEU A 87 10.71 3.80 -0.44
CA LEU A 87 10.41 5.24 -0.50
C LEU A 87 10.26 5.88 0.87
N LEU A 88 9.89 5.13 1.90
CA LEU A 88 9.50 5.66 3.21
C LEU A 88 10.61 5.61 4.26
N ASP A 89 11.68 4.87 4.01
CA ASP A 89 12.83 4.67 4.92
C ASP A 89 12.44 4.32 6.39
N THR A 90 11.23 3.82 6.61
CA THR A 90 10.75 3.43 7.94
C THR A 90 11.24 2.05 8.33
N VAL A 91 11.39 1.17 7.33
CA VAL A 91 11.91 -0.19 7.47
C VAL A 91 13.27 -0.26 6.79
N PRO A 92 14.34 -0.61 7.50
CA PRO A 92 15.67 -0.81 6.91
C PRO A 92 15.63 -1.86 5.80
N GLU A 93 16.44 -1.70 4.75
CA GLU A 93 16.50 -2.65 3.62
C GLU A 93 16.79 -4.09 4.09
N SER A 94 17.64 -4.26 5.10
CA SER A 94 17.94 -5.56 5.71
C SER A 94 16.74 -6.25 6.35
N ASN A 95 15.70 -5.48 6.66
CA ASN A 95 14.50 -5.95 7.36
C ASN A 95 13.30 -6.13 6.41
N ILE A 96 13.49 -5.89 5.10
CA ILE A 96 12.49 -6.16 4.07
C ILE A 96 12.65 -7.62 3.61
N VAL A 97 11.61 -8.40 3.84
CA VAL A 97 11.54 -9.81 3.42
C VAL A 97 10.59 -9.91 2.24
N THR A 98 11.03 -10.57 1.16
CA THR A 98 10.22 -10.67 -0.05
C THR A 98 9.84 -12.11 -0.38
N ILE A 99 8.65 -12.27 -0.97
CA ILE A 99 8.19 -13.52 -1.58
C ILE A 99 7.90 -13.27 -3.06
N ARG A 100 8.36 -14.18 -3.92
CA ARG A 100 8.02 -14.16 -5.35
C ARG A 100 6.70 -14.87 -5.60
N GLU A 101 5.85 -14.26 -6.43
CA GLU A 101 4.50 -14.76 -6.73
C GLU A 101 4.30 -15.12 -8.22
N ASP A 102 5.38 -15.28 -8.99
CA ASP A 102 5.32 -15.60 -10.42
C ASP A 102 4.72 -17.01 -10.67
N SER A 103 4.93 -17.94 -9.73
CA SER A 103 4.39 -19.28 -9.79
C SER A 103 4.01 -19.82 -8.40
N LEU A 104 3.15 -20.87 -8.37
CA LEU A 104 2.79 -21.55 -7.12
C LEU A 104 4.02 -22.16 -6.41
N TRP A 105 5.00 -22.62 -7.17
CA TRP A 105 6.24 -23.17 -6.63
C TRP A 105 7.08 -22.10 -5.93
N GLN A 106 7.22 -20.94 -6.54
CA GLN A 106 7.93 -19.81 -5.93
C GLN A 106 7.19 -19.30 -4.69
N LEU A 107 5.88 -19.24 -4.74
CA LEU A 107 5.04 -18.87 -3.60
C LEU A 107 5.25 -19.87 -2.43
N ALA A 108 5.20 -21.18 -2.71
CA ALA A 108 5.37 -22.21 -1.68
C ALA A 108 6.79 -22.21 -1.08
N THR A 109 7.83 -22.15 -1.93
CA THR A 109 9.22 -22.11 -1.48
C THR A 109 9.55 -20.81 -0.76
N GLY A 110 9.02 -19.66 -1.22
CA GLY A 110 9.13 -18.37 -0.55
C GLY A 110 8.46 -18.38 0.83
N SER A 111 7.26 -18.96 0.92
CA SER A 111 6.55 -19.15 2.20
C SER A 111 7.39 -19.98 3.19
N LEU A 112 7.93 -21.10 2.75
CA LEU A 112 8.76 -21.94 3.61
C LEU A 112 10.02 -21.20 4.07
N LYS A 113 10.69 -20.48 3.16
CA LYS A 113 11.85 -19.64 3.49
C LYS A 113 11.50 -18.59 4.52
N PHE A 114 10.37 -17.90 4.35
CA PHE A 114 9.88 -16.91 5.33
C PHE A 114 9.63 -17.55 6.69
N LEU A 115 8.93 -18.68 6.76
CA LEU A 115 8.63 -19.36 8.02
C LEU A 115 9.90 -19.83 8.77
N LEU A 116 10.90 -20.31 8.04
CA LEU A 116 12.21 -20.68 8.60
C LEU A 116 12.99 -19.44 9.04
N TRP A 117 12.97 -18.38 8.22
CA TRP A 117 13.62 -17.11 8.53
C TRP A 117 13.02 -16.47 9.78
N ALA A 118 11.70 -16.44 9.91
CA ALA A 118 11.01 -15.86 11.06
C ALA A 118 11.43 -16.55 12.38
N ARG A 119 11.54 -17.88 12.36
CA ARG A 119 12.03 -18.66 13.52
C ARG A 119 13.51 -18.39 13.84
N ARG A 120 14.37 -18.38 12.80
CA ARG A 120 15.83 -18.13 12.97
C ARG A 120 16.10 -16.74 13.50
N ASN A 121 15.33 -15.74 13.05
CA ASN A 121 15.44 -14.35 13.51
C ASN A 121 14.62 -14.07 14.77
N GLN A 122 14.06 -15.12 15.41
CA GLN A 122 13.33 -14.98 16.67
C GLN A 122 12.22 -13.91 16.59
N ILE A 123 11.49 -13.89 15.47
CA ILE A 123 10.33 -13.02 15.33
C ILE A 123 9.30 -13.42 16.40
N ASP A 124 9.00 -12.50 17.31
CA ASP A 124 8.09 -12.73 18.41
C ASP A 124 6.65 -12.28 18.13
N THR A 125 6.49 -11.39 17.14
CA THR A 125 5.20 -10.80 16.81
C THR A 125 5.04 -10.70 15.29
N VAL A 126 3.85 -11.06 14.80
CA VAL A 126 3.45 -10.86 13.41
C VAL A 126 2.13 -10.09 13.37
N VAL A 127 2.09 -9.02 12.57
CA VAL A 127 0.91 -8.19 12.33
C VAL A 127 0.49 -8.34 10.87
N ASP A 128 -0.64 -8.99 10.66
CA ASP A 128 -1.19 -9.26 9.34
C ASP A 128 -2.18 -8.14 8.94
N LEU A 129 -1.74 -7.24 8.09
CA LEU A 129 -2.53 -6.09 7.63
C LEU A 129 -3.54 -6.46 6.55
N GLU A 130 -3.40 -7.63 5.92
CA GLU A 130 -4.27 -8.10 4.87
C GLU A 130 -5.66 -8.47 5.39
N LEU A 131 -6.70 -7.84 4.85
CA LEU A 131 -8.09 -8.15 5.20
C LEU A 131 -8.63 -9.35 4.42
N PHE A 132 -8.29 -9.48 3.14
CA PHE A 132 -8.91 -10.40 2.19
C PHE A 132 -8.01 -11.56 1.76
N SER A 133 -7.01 -11.94 2.57
CA SER A 133 -6.07 -13.01 2.25
C SER A 133 -6.04 -14.09 3.34
N ARG A 134 -6.35 -15.33 2.97
CA ARG A 134 -6.13 -16.51 3.82
C ARG A 134 -4.68 -16.92 3.82
N TYR A 135 -4.00 -16.65 2.71
CA TYR A 135 -2.58 -16.94 2.57
C TYR A 135 -1.74 -16.19 3.61
N SER A 136 -1.97 -14.89 3.81
CA SER A 136 -1.26 -14.13 4.85
C SER A 136 -1.63 -14.61 6.26
N ALA A 137 -2.89 -14.98 6.49
CA ALA A 137 -3.32 -15.56 7.78
C ALA A 137 -2.59 -16.88 8.09
N LEU A 138 -2.38 -17.74 7.08
CA LEU A 138 -1.61 -18.97 7.23
C LEU A 138 -0.13 -18.68 7.53
N LEU A 139 0.51 -17.75 6.81
CA LEU A 139 1.86 -17.31 7.09
C LEU A 139 2.02 -16.81 8.52
N THR A 140 1.06 -15.99 8.95
CA THR A 140 1.01 -15.43 10.31
C THR A 140 0.89 -16.55 11.35
N GLY A 141 -0.09 -17.42 11.21
CA GLY A 141 -0.35 -18.50 12.17
C GLY A 141 0.76 -19.55 12.24
N LEU A 142 1.48 -19.79 11.14
CA LEU A 142 2.56 -20.76 11.03
C LEU A 142 3.95 -20.17 11.30
N SER A 143 4.08 -18.85 11.47
CA SER A 143 5.36 -18.16 11.70
C SER A 143 6.12 -18.66 12.92
N GLY A 144 5.41 -19.14 13.94
CA GLY A 144 5.96 -19.49 15.25
C GLY A 144 6.06 -18.31 16.20
N ALA A 145 5.57 -17.15 15.81
CA ALA A 145 5.52 -15.98 16.68
C ALA A 145 4.56 -16.19 17.86
N ARG A 146 4.93 -15.69 19.02
CA ARG A 146 4.10 -15.77 20.24
C ARG A 146 2.87 -14.91 20.15
N ARG A 147 2.94 -13.78 19.42
CA ARG A 147 1.84 -12.85 19.17
C ARG A 147 1.56 -12.80 17.69
N THR A 148 0.33 -13.00 17.34
CA THR A 148 -0.18 -12.89 15.98
C THR A 148 -1.40 -11.99 16.01
N VAL A 149 -1.35 -10.89 15.25
CA VAL A 149 -2.41 -9.87 15.18
C VAL A 149 -3.00 -9.90 13.79
N GLY A 150 -4.29 -9.80 13.70
CA GLY A 150 -4.95 -9.72 12.40
C GLY A 150 -6.44 -9.44 12.51
N PHE A 151 -7.03 -9.07 11.41
CA PHE A 151 -8.48 -8.87 11.33
C PHE A 151 -9.22 -10.18 11.51
N TYR A 152 -10.32 -10.12 12.23
CA TYR A 152 -11.17 -11.25 12.53
C TYR A 152 -12.61 -10.97 12.11
N LYS A 153 -13.23 -11.98 11.51
CA LYS A 153 -14.63 -11.93 11.14
C LYS A 153 -15.51 -12.24 12.37
N PHE A 154 -16.29 -11.27 12.82
CA PHE A 154 -17.22 -11.48 13.93
C PHE A 154 -18.62 -11.80 13.46
N PHE A 155 -19.14 -11.00 12.51
CA PHE A 155 -20.53 -11.07 12.14
C PHE A 155 -20.69 -11.09 10.65
N SER A 156 -20.70 -11.49 9.74
CA SER A 156 -21.16 -11.48 8.35
C SER A 156 -20.18 -11.01 7.30
N GLU A 157 -19.37 -10.02 7.55
CA GLU A 157 -18.47 -9.46 6.53
C GLU A 157 -17.04 -9.97 6.70
N GLY A 158 -16.34 -10.12 5.57
CA GLY A 158 -14.96 -10.57 5.51
C GLY A 158 -14.81 -12.08 5.25
N LEU A 159 -13.56 -12.47 4.98
CA LEU A 159 -13.21 -13.85 4.69
C LEU A 159 -13.05 -14.66 5.97
N TYR A 160 -13.48 -15.93 5.92
CA TYR A 160 -13.04 -16.90 6.91
C TYR A 160 -11.53 -17.12 6.81
N ARG A 161 -10.79 -16.75 7.87
CA ARG A 161 -9.33 -16.81 7.97
C ARG A 161 -8.84 -17.69 9.11
N GLY A 162 -9.74 -18.49 9.70
CA GLY A 162 -9.45 -19.32 10.87
C GLY A 162 -9.34 -18.52 12.17
N GLU A 163 -8.86 -19.20 13.23
CA GLU A 163 -8.70 -18.63 14.57
C GLU A 163 -7.25 -18.69 15.07
N MET A 164 -6.29 -18.56 14.16
CA MET A 164 -4.87 -18.67 14.47
C MET A 164 -4.30 -17.43 15.15
N MET A 165 -4.99 -16.28 15.07
CA MET A 165 -4.56 -15.03 15.68
C MET A 165 -4.73 -15.04 17.20
N THR A 166 -3.71 -14.56 17.91
CA THR A 166 -3.78 -14.35 19.36
C THR A 166 -4.48 -13.03 19.71
N HIS A 167 -4.30 -12.00 18.89
CA HIS A 167 -4.93 -10.70 18.99
C HIS A 167 -5.86 -10.53 17.80
N ARG A 168 -7.14 -10.63 18.02
CA ARG A 168 -8.17 -10.55 16.99
C ARG A 168 -8.77 -9.16 16.99
N VAL A 169 -8.52 -8.42 15.89
CA VAL A 169 -8.97 -7.04 15.76
C VAL A 169 -10.21 -6.99 14.88
N ASN A 170 -11.20 -6.23 15.31
CA ASN A 170 -12.40 -5.99 14.50
C ASN A 170 -12.07 -4.95 13.43
N TYR A 171 -12.37 -5.28 12.15
CA TYR A 171 -12.26 -4.29 11.08
C TYR A 171 -13.45 -3.34 11.16
N ASN A 172 -13.16 -2.05 11.19
CA ASN A 172 -14.17 -1.00 11.14
C ASN A 172 -14.24 -0.40 9.73
N GLY A 173 -15.27 -0.76 8.98
CA GLY A 173 -15.53 -0.26 7.63
C GLY A 173 -16.00 1.20 7.55
N HIS A 174 -16.05 1.92 8.69
CA HIS A 174 -16.48 3.31 8.75
C HIS A 174 -15.34 4.29 9.04
N ILE A 175 -14.12 3.80 9.25
CA ILE A 175 -12.92 4.61 9.48
C ILE A 175 -11.86 4.31 8.43
N HIS A 176 -10.93 5.24 8.26
CA HIS A 176 -9.83 5.10 7.31
C HIS A 176 -8.99 3.83 7.57
N CYS A 177 -8.53 3.16 6.50
CA CYS A 177 -7.75 1.91 6.58
C CYS A 177 -6.48 2.06 7.43
N ALA A 178 -5.78 3.20 7.34
CA ALA A 178 -4.64 3.50 8.22
C ALA A 178 -5.00 3.46 9.71
N LYS A 179 -6.19 3.93 10.09
CA LYS A 179 -6.67 3.86 11.47
C LYS A 179 -6.91 2.41 11.90
N ASN A 180 -7.45 1.58 11.00
CA ASN A 180 -7.58 0.14 11.25
C ASN A 180 -6.21 -0.52 11.48
N PHE A 181 -5.18 -0.15 10.73
CA PHE A 181 -3.82 -0.67 10.92
C PHE A 181 -3.22 -0.20 12.25
N VAL A 182 -3.44 1.06 12.63
CA VAL A 182 -3.03 1.57 13.95
C VAL A 182 -3.74 0.82 15.08
N CYS A 183 -5.01 0.46 14.93
CA CYS A 183 -5.75 -0.34 15.92
C CYS A 183 -5.10 -1.71 16.17
N MET A 184 -4.43 -2.31 15.19
CA MET A 184 -3.69 -3.56 15.41
C MET A 184 -2.50 -3.37 16.35
N VAL A 185 -1.81 -2.24 16.24
CA VAL A 185 -0.72 -1.89 17.17
C VAL A 185 -1.28 -1.56 18.55
N ASN A 186 -2.42 -0.85 18.61
CA ASN A 186 -3.10 -0.56 19.88
C ASN A 186 -3.53 -1.85 20.60
N ALA A 187 -3.92 -2.90 19.87
CA ALA A 187 -4.22 -4.20 20.45
C ALA A 187 -2.99 -4.87 21.10
N LEU A 188 -1.77 -4.64 20.57
CA LEU A 188 -0.52 -5.10 21.17
C LEU A 188 -0.12 -4.28 22.41
N LEU A 189 -0.51 -3.01 22.46
CA LEU A 189 -0.23 -2.10 23.57
C LEU A 189 -1.21 -2.27 24.74
N ALA A 190 -2.36 -2.91 24.49
CA ALA A 190 -3.40 -3.07 25.50
C ALA A 190 -2.94 -4.01 26.62
N GLU A 191 -3.05 -3.59 27.89
CA GLU A 191 -2.72 -4.42 29.06
C GLU A 191 -3.58 -5.68 29.12
N LYS A 192 -4.84 -5.56 28.76
CA LYS A 192 -5.79 -6.68 28.64
C LYS A 192 -6.44 -6.60 27.24
N PRO A 193 -5.91 -7.31 26.26
CA PRO A 193 -6.49 -7.31 24.94
C PRO A 193 -7.86 -7.97 24.97
N GLU A 194 -8.88 -7.19 24.62
CA GLU A 194 -10.22 -7.71 24.41
C GLU A 194 -10.24 -8.63 23.18
N THR A 195 -11.13 -9.60 23.15
CA THR A 195 -11.33 -10.45 21.97
C THR A 195 -12.80 -10.42 21.57
N PRO A 196 -13.16 -9.70 20.49
CA PRO A 196 -12.29 -8.92 19.57
C PRO A 196 -11.81 -7.62 20.18
N TYR A 197 -10.64 -7.15 19.73
CA TYR A 197 -10.26 -5.79 19.99
C TYR A 197 -11.05 -4.85 19.09
N SER A 198 -11.88 -4.02 19.69
CA SER A 198 -12.85 -3.17 18.97
C SER A 198 -12.67 -1.67 19.24
N LYS A 199 -11.62 -1.28 19.98
CA LYS A 199 -11.32 0.13 20.25
C LYS A 199 -10.72 0.77 19.01
N THR A 200 -11.55 1.44 18.23
CA THR A 200 -11.19 1.98 16.91
C THR A 200 -10.98 3.49 16.88
N TYR A 201 -11.01 4.15 18.05
CA TYR A 201 -10.70 5.57 18.11
C TYR A 201 -9.21 5.79 17.87
N VAL A 202 -8.89 6.41 16.75
CA VAL A 202 -7.55 6.84 16.34
C VAL A 202 -7.71 8.23 15.73
N SER A 203 -6.93 9.21 16.19
CA SER A 203 -6.99 10.58 15.68
C SER A 203 -6.41 10.69 14.27
N ASP A 204 -6.68 11.80 13.59
CA ASP A 204 -6.10 12.04 12.24
C ASP A 204 -4.60 12.35 12.34
N GLU A 205 -4.13 12.88 13.46
CA GLU A 205 -2.71 13.12 13.73
C GLU A 205 -1.92 11.82 13.81
N GLU A 206 -2.51 10.75 14.35
CA GLU A 206 -1.86 9.45 14.47
C GLU A 206 -1.63 8.76 13.12
N ILE A 207 -2.36 9.15 12.08
CA ILE A 207 -2.23 8.58 10.73
C ILE A 207 -1.48 9.48 9.75
N ARG A 208 -0.91 10.61 10.20
CA ARG A 208 -0.07 11.46 9.33
C ARG A 208 1.18 10.74 8.87
N VAL A 209 1.50 10.89 7.60
CA VAL A 209 2.72 10.36 6.99
C VAL A 209 3.77 11.47 6.85
N PRO A 210 5.06 11.13 6.96
CA PRO A 210 6.12 12.12 6.77
C PRO A 210 6.27 12.47 5.29
N ILE A 211 6.69 13.72 5.04
CA ILE A 211 7.15 14.12 3.71
C ILE A 211 8.57 13.61 3.50
N VAL A 212 8.80 12.92 2.40
CA VAL A 212 10.12 12.41 2.02
C VAL A 212 10.95 13.56 1.44
N PRO A 213 12.13 13.85 2.00
CA PRO A 213 12.99 14.91 1.48
C PRO A 213 13.52 14.54 0.09
N VAL A 214 13.65 15.55 -0.77
CA VAL A 214 14.19 15.41 -2.13
C VAL A 214 15.35 16.37 -2.29
N THR A 215 16.46 15.88 -2.79
CA THR A 215 17.65 16.67 -3.06
C THR A 215 17.51 17.49 -4.36
N GLU A 216 18.27 18.57 -4.47
CA GLU A 216 18.27 19.38 -5.70
C GLU A 216 18.79 18.59 -6.91
N ALA A 217 19.73 17.67 -6.71
CA ALA A 217 20.22 16.78 -7.76
C ALA A 217 19.12 15.87 -8.32
N GLU A 218 18.23 15.35 -7.48
CA GLU A 218 17.08 14.54 -7.90
C GLU A 218 16.06 15.38 -8.69
N LYS A 219 15.80 16.62 -8.28
CA LYS A 219 14.94 17.54 -9.04
C LYS A 219 15.55 17.86 -10.41
N GLN A 220 16.85 18.16 -10.47
CA GLN A 220 17.56 18.42 -11.74
C GLN A 220 17.52 17.21 -12.67
N PHE A 221 17.64 16.01 -12.13
CA PHE A 221 17.45 14.78 -12.90
C PHE A 221 16.05 14.70 -13.52
N VAL A 222 15.00 15.01 -12.76
CA VAL A 222 13.62 15.05 -13.26
C VAL A 222 13.44 16.14 -14.32
N HIS A 223 13.97 17.34 -14.11
CA HIS A 223 13.97 18.39 -15.12
C HIS A 223 14.64 17.93 -16.44
N GLY A 224 15.73 17.15 -16.33
CA GLY A 224 16.37 16.52 -17.47
C GLY A 224 15.48 15.52 -18.21
N LEU A 225 14.72 14.69 -17.49
CA LEU A 225 13.76 13.77 -18.08
C LEU A 225 12.61 14.51 -18.78
N ILE A 226 12.10 15.59 -18.19
CA ILE A 226 11.02 16.39 -18.79
C ILE A 226 11.51 17.02 -20.11
N ARG A 227 12.75 17.53 -20.17
CA ARG A 227 13.33 18.08 -21.42
C ARG A 227 13.48 17.03 -22.53
N GLN A 228 13.60 15.75 -22.21
CA GLN A 228 13.63 14.68 -23.24
C GLN A 228 12.28 14.50 -23.95
N VAL A 229 11.17 14.85 -23.31
CA VAL A 229 9.82 14.73 -23.89
C VAL A 229 9.25 16.08 -24.35
N TYR A 230 9.76 17.18 -23.81
CA TYR A 230 9.41 18.54 -24.17
C TYR A 230 10.65 19.43 -24.12
N ALA A 231 11.29 19.64 -25.26
CA ALA A 231 12.59 20.34 -25.37
C ALA A 231 12.57 21.80 -24.87
N ASP A 232 11.44 22.48 -25.05
CA ASP A 232 11.25 23.88 -24.63
C ASP A 232 10.93 24.04 -23.13
N TYR A 233 11.02 22.96 -22.35
CA TYR A 233 10.76 23.01 -20.92
C TYR A 233 11.74 23.91 -20.16
N ARG A 234 11.18 24.87 -19.42
CA ARG A 234 11.89 25.80 -18.53
C ARG A 234 11.28 25.74 -17.13
N PRO A 235 12.01 25.23 -16.12
CA PRO A 235 11.49 25.07 -14.75
C PRO A 235 11.01 26.38 -14.12
N GLU A 236 11.64 27.48 -14.47
CA GLU A 236 11.33 28.82 -13.98
C GLU A 236 10.07 29.44 -14.62
N TYR A 237 9.56 28.83 -15.69
CA TYR A 237 8.40 29.35 -16.44
C TYR A 237 7.23 28.37 -16.42
N HIS A 238 7.51 27.07 -16.65
CA HIS A 238 6.46 26.08 -16.82
C HIS A 238 6.01 25.49 -15.49
N ARG A 239 4.74 25.61 -15.18
CA ARG A 239 4.08 24.81 -14.14
C ARG A 239 3.78 23.42 -14.68
N VAL A 240 4.11 22.40 -13.90
CA VAL A 240 3.92 21.00 -14.31
C VAL A 240 2.66 20.43 -13.64
N VAL A 241 1.75 19.96 -14.46
CA VAL A 241 0.54 19.22 -14.03
C VAL A 241 0.70 17.77 -14.46
N LEU A 242 0.50 16.85 -13.53
CA LEU A 242 0.55 15.42 -13.78
C LEU A 242 -0.87 14.86 -13.91
N ILE A 243 -1.09 14.05 -14.92
CA ILE A 243 -2.32 13.27 -15.09
C ILE A 243 -1.95 11.79 -15.09
N ASN A 244 -2.56 11.00 -14.20
CA ASN A 244 -2.44 9.55 -14.19
C ASN A 244 -3.83 8.92 -14.40
N PRO A 245 -4.20 8.53 -15.63
CA PRO A 245 -5.51 7.99 -15.94
C PRO A 245 -5.66 6.52 -15.55
N ASN A 246 -4.58 5.90 -15.05
CA ASN A 246 -4.53 4.48 -14.80
C ASN A 246 -5.03 4.11 -13.39
N SER A 247 -5.42 2.88 -13.23
CA SER A 247 -5.66 2.25 -11.94
C SER A 247 -5.31 0.75 -12.04
N SER A 248 -5.29 0.07 -10.90
CA SER A 248 -5.06 -1.37 -10.88
C SER A 248 -6.04 -2.13 -11.79
N GLU A 249 -5.54 -3.13 -12.52
CA GLU A 249 -6.38 -4.05 -13.30
C GLU A 249 -7.35 -4.87 -12.42
N LEU A 250 -7.15 -4.85 -11.11
CA LEU A 250 -8.01 -5.54 -10.13
C LEU A 250 -9.42 -4.98 -10.08
N LEU A 251 -9.55 -3.65 -10.25
CA LEU A 251 -10.81 -2.91 -10.19
C LEU A 251 -10.84 -1.86 -11.31
N PRO A 252 -11.08 -2.26 -12.56
CA PRO A 252 -11.12 -1.33 -13.69
C PRO A 252 -12.23 -0.27 -13.55
N GLN A 253 -13.23 -0.52 -12.73
CA GLN A 253 -14.30 0.43 -12.42
C GLN A 253 -13.83 1.68 -11.67
N ARG A 254 -12.61 1.66 -11.10
CA ARG A 254 -11.99 2.85 -10.51
C ARG A 254 -11.49 3.86 -11.55
N ARG A 255 -11.42 3.46 -12.83
CA ARG A 255 -10.91 4.34 -13.88
C ARG A 255 -11.98 5.33 -14.34
N TRP A 256 -11.68 6.61 -14.19
CA TRP A 256 -12.42 7.65 -14.92
C TRP A 256 -12.12 7.51 -16.41
N PRO A 257 -13.10 7.73 -17.30
CA PRO A 257 -12.92 7.54 -18.75
C PRO A 257 -11.73 8.36 -19.30
N GLU A 258 -10.86 7.68 -20.07
CA GLU A 258 -9.67 8.30 -20.67
C GLU A 258 -10.00 9.55 -21.50
N ALA A 259 -11.14 9.52 -22.22
CA ALA A 259 -11.59 10.66 -23.00
C ALA A 259 -11.86 11.92 -22.16
N LEU A 260 -12.27 11.73 -20.89
CA LEU A 260 -12.52 12.85 -20.00
C LEU A 260 -11.21 13.39 -19.40
N PHE A 261 -10.23 12.52 -19.14
CA PHE A 261 -8.86 12.96 -18.81
C PHE A 261 -8.24 13.76 -19.96
N ALA A 262 -8.48 13.34 -21.21
CA ALA A 262 -8.03 14.06 -22.38
C ALA A 262 -8.67 15.44 -22.50
N GLN A 263 -9.99 15.55 -22.31
CA GLN A 263 -10.70 16.84 -22.29
C GLN A 263 -10.20 17.76 -21.16
N LEU A 264 -9.98 17.21 -19.96
CA LEU A 264 -9.40 17.96 -18.85
C LEU A 264 -8.03 18.52 -19.21
N ALA A 265 -7.16 17.68 -19.79
CA ALA A 265 -5.83 18.11 -20.20
C ALA A 265 -5.87 19.21 -21.25
N GLU A 266 -6.76 19.10 -22.25
CA GLU A 266 -6.97 20.12 -23.28
C GLU A 266 -7.43 21.44 -22.68
N LEU A 267 -8.38 21.41 -21.74
CA LEU A 267 -8.81 22.60 -21.02
C LEU A 267 -7.65 23.27 -20.26
N VAL A 268 -6.85 22.47 -19.54
CA VAL A 268 -5.73 22.98 -18.76
C VAL A 268 -4.69 23.68 -19.65
N VAL A 269 -4.27 23.06 -20.78
CA VAL A 269 -3.26 23.67 -21.66
C VAL A 269 -3.81 24.82 -22.48
N THR A 270 -5.11 24.91 -22.66
CA THR A 270 -5.76 26.02 -23.36
C THR A 270 -5.93 27.24 -22.47
N GLU A 271 -6.28 27.02 -21.20
CA GLU A 271 -6.54 28.10 -20.24
C GLU A 271 -5.25 28.73 -19.72
N TRP A 272 -4.16 27.97 -19.57
CA TRP A 272 -2.90 28.45 -18.99
C TRP A 272 -1.71 28.22 -19.93
N ASP A 273 -1.14 29.30 -20.43
CA ASP A 273 -0.04 29.30 -21.41
C ASP A 273 1.30 28.81 -20.83
N ASP A 274 1.47 28.89 -19.51
CA ASP A 274 2.66 28.48 -18.79
C ASP A 274 2.58 27.04 -18.26
N THR A 275 1.51 26.30 -18.55
CA THR A 275 1.28 24.97 -17.99
C THR A 275 1.68 23.87 -18.97
N LEU A 276 2.51 22.94 -18.49
CA LEU A 276 2.91 21.69 -19.16
C LEU A 276 2.17 20.52 -18.48
N VAL A 277 1.39 19.78 -19.25
CA VAL A 277 0.65 18.61 -18.77
C VAL A 277 1.39 17.33 -19.20
N LEU A 278 1.73 16.50 -18.22
CA LEU A 278 2.40 15.22 -18.40
C LEU A 278 1.47 14.05 -18.09
N ILE A 279 1.19 13.19 -19.05
CA ILE A 279 0.54 11.89 -18.77
C ILE A 279 1.58 10.95 -18.18
N THR A 280 1.37 10.54 -16.94
CA THR A 280 2.21 9.57 -16.23
C THR A 280 1.66 8.16 -16.33
N GLY A 281 2.52 7.18 -16.15
CA GLY A 281 2.14 5.76 -16.18
C GLY A 281 3.38 4.87 -16.15
N SER A 282 3.13 3.57 -16.02
CA SER A 282 4.15 2.53 -16.11
C SER A 282 4.68 2.38 -17.54
N LYS A 283 5.76 1.61 -17.70
CA LYS A 283 6.32 1.30 -19.03
C LYS A 283 5.31 0.55 -19.92
N SER A 284 4.44 -0.29 -19.34
CA SER A 284 3.41 -1.02 -20.10
C SER A 284 2.26 -0.12 -20.59
N GLU A 285 2.08 1.05 -19.99
CA GLU A 285 1.02 2.01 -20.33
C GLU A 285 1.52 3.10 -21.31
N ARG A 286 2.80 3.04 -21.70
CA ARG A 286 3.44 4.07 -22.53
C ARG A 286 2.74 4.27 -23.87
N ASP A 287 2.40 3.18 -24.56
CA ASP A 287 1.80 3.23 -25.91
C ASP A 287 0.41 3.87 -25.88
N GLU A 288 -0.37 3.60 -24.82
CA GLU A 288 -1.69 4.19 -24.60
C GLU A 288 -1.57 5.69 -24.30
N ALA A 289 -0.68 6.06 -23.38
CA ALA A 289 -0.41 7.44 -23.06
C ALA A 289 0.10 8.27 -24.27
N GLN A 290 0.92 7.67 -25.13
CA GLN A 290 1.39 8.31 -26.36
C GLN A 290 0.24 8.53 -27.37
N LYS A 291 -0.65 7.56 -27.53
CA LYS A 291 -1.82 7.68 -28.40
C LYS A 291 -2.74 8.80 -27.91
N THR A 292 -2.98 8.88 -26.61
CA THR A 292 -3.81 9.92 -26.01
C THR A 292 -3.19 11.30 -26.22
N ALA A 293 -1.88 11.46 -26.00
CA ALA A 293 -1.18 12.71 -26.26
C ALA A 293 -1.25 13.11 -27.75
N ALA A 294 -1.02 12.16 -28.66
CA ALA A 294 -1.06 12.40 -30.10
C ALA A 294 -2.50 12.77 -30.60
N LYS A 295 -3.53 12.22 -29.99
CA LYS A 295 -4.93 12.52 -30.32
C LYS A 295 -5.31 13.96 -30.01
N ILE A 296 -4.82 14.50 -28.91
CA ILE A 296 -5.04 15.92 -28.52
C ILE A 296 -4.16 16.82 -29.40
N GLY A 297 -2.93 16.41 -29.70
CA GLY A 297 -2.02 17.12 -30.61
C GLY A 297 -1.52 18.48 -30.08
N HIS A 298 -1.71 18.77 -28.79
CA HIS A 298 -1.22 20.01 -28.20
C HIS A 298 0.25 19.89 -27.75
N PRO A 299 1.16 20.82 -28.11
CA PRO A 299 2.59 20.68 -27.84
C PRO A 299 2.93 20.60 -26.34
N ARG A 300 2.15 21.23 -25.46
CA ARG A 300 2.33 21.18 -24.00
C ARG A 300 1.56 20.05 -23.30
N PHE A 301 1.04 19.10 -24.06
CA PHE A 301 0.45 17.87 -23.52
C PHE A 301 1.21 16.66 -24.03
N VAL A 302 2.06 16.08 -23.20
CA VAL A 302 3.01 15.06 -23.62
C VAL A 302 2.98 13.81 -22.75
N SER A 303 3.30 12.66 -23.35
CA SER A 303 3.43 11.41 -22.62
C SER A 303 4.76 11.36 -21.85
N PHE A 304 4.68 11.13 -20.54
CA PHE A 304 5.79 10.87 -19.65
C PHE A 304 5.78 9.43 -19.14
N ALA A 305 4.85 8.61 -19.60
CA ALA A 305 4.70 7.22 -19.17
C ALA A 305 5.95 6.40 -19.53
N GLY A 306 6.41 5.60 -18.56
CA GLY A 306 7.61 4.78 -18.69
C GLY A 306 8.94 5.54 -18.70
N MET A 307 8.94 6.87 -18.48
CA MET A 307 10.16 7.68 -18.40
C MET A 307 10.80 7.64 -17.00
N HIS A 308 10.09 7.14 -16.02
CA HIS A 308 10.58 7.07 -14.64
C HIS A 308 10.37 5.69 -14.02
N LYS A 309 11.17 5.38 -13.02
CA LYS A 309 10.97 4.26 -12.09
C LYS A 309 10.31 4.77 -10.81
N LEU A 310 9.82 3.87 -9.96
CA LEU A 310 9.14 4.24 -8.71
C LEU A 310 9.96 5.20 -7.82
N PRO A 311 11.29 5.04 -7.63
CA PRO A 311 12.07 6.00 -6.83
C PRO A 311 12.09 7.42 -7.40
N THR A 312 11.95 7.58 -8.73
CA THR A 312 11.92 8.89 -9.37
C THR A 312 10.55 9.58 -9.23
N LEU A 313 9.52 8.84 -8.80
CA LEU A 313 8.17 9.37 -8.64
C LEU A 313 8.11 10.48 -7.58
N ILE A 314 8.83 10.31 -6.47
CA ILE A 314 8.85 11.29 -5.38
C ILE A 314 9.50 12.62 -5.82
N PRO A 315 10.69 12.63 -6.46
CA PRO A 315 11.23 13.85 -7.09
C PRO A 315 10.29 14.45 -8.15
N LEU A 316 9.62 13.64 -8.97
CA LEU A 316 8.64 14.14 -9.95
C LEU A 316 7.49 14.89 -9.28
N TYR A 317 6.97 14.35 -8.19
CA TYR A 317 5.89 14.99 -7.41
C TYR A 317 6.37 16.25 -6.67
N ASN A 318 7.68 16.38 -6.41
CA ASN A 318 8.25 17.61 -5.85
C ASN A 318 8.49 18.72 -6.92
N VAL A 319 8.57 18.34 -8.19
CA VAL A 319 8.72 19.29 -9.32
C VAL A 319 7.36 19.75 -9.83
N ALA A 320 6.34 18.91 -9.71
CA ALA A 320 4.99 19.19 -10.18
C ALA A 320 4.14 19.93 -9.13
N GLU A 321 3.15 20.70 -9.58
CA GLU A 321 2.24 21.43 -8.70
C GLU A 321 0.99 20.63 -8.35
N VAL A 322 0.44 19.91 -9.34
CA VAL A 322 -0.82 19.19 -9.20
C VAL A 322 -0.70 17.80 -9.83
N LEU A 323 -1.28 16.81 -9.15
CA LEU A 323 -1.54 15.48 -9.68
C LEU A 323 -3.05 15.26 -9.76
N VAL A 324 -3.55 14.90 -10.93
CA VAL A 324 -4.92 14.39 -11.11
C VAL A 324 -4.84 12.89 -11.39
N THR A 325 -5.49 12.08 -10.58
CA THR A 325 -5.41 10.62 -10.68
C THR A 325 -6.69 9.94 -10.20
N ASN A 326 -6.88 8.70 -10.60
CA ASN A 326 -7.89 7.83 -10.00
C ASN A 326 -7.46 7.37 -8.59
N ASP A 327 -8.40 6.80 -7.84
CA ASP A 327 -8.10 6.04 -6.62
C ASP A 327 -7.16 4.86 -6.93
N SER A 328 -5.86 5.09 -6.72
CA SER A 328 -4.79 4.18 -7.12
C SER A 328 -3.47 4.46 -6.38
N GLY A 329 -2.43 3.64 -6.61
CA GLY A 329 -1.12 3.80 -5.99
C GLY A 329 -0.53 5.22 -6.06
N PRO A 330 -0.54 5.90 -7.22
CA PRO A 330 -0.12 7.30 -7.35
C PRO A 330 -0.73 8.26 -6.33
N ALA A 331 -2.03 8.13 -6.02
CA ALA A 331 -2.69 8.93 -4.99
C ALA A 331 -2.06 8.75 -3.61
N HIS A 332 -1.68 7.52 -3.25
CA HIS A 332 -1.04 7.26 -1.96
C HIS A 332 0.40 7.75 -1.91
N PHE A 333 1.15 7.62 -3.01
CA PHE A 333 2.52 8.13 -3.07
C PHE A 333 2.57 9.66 -3.04
N SER A 334 1.53 10.37 -3.49
CA SER A 334 1.46 11.83 -3.35
C SER A 334 1.43 12.26 -1.88
N ALA A 335 0.90 11.41 -0.98
CA ALA A 335 0.80 11.73 0.44
C ALA A 335 2.14 12.00 1.13
N ILE A 336 3.23 11.43 0.62
CA ILE A 336 4.58 11.60 1.18
C ILE A 336 5.38 12.69 0.46
N THR A 337 4.70 13.58 -0.25
CA THR A 337 5.27 14.73 -0.99
C THR A 337 4.42 15.99 -0.75
N PRO A 338 4.93 17.17 -1.09
CA PRO A 338 4.17 18.41 -0.95
C PRO A 338 3.10 18.63 -2.03
N ILE A 339 3.04 17.80 -3.08
CA ILE A 339 2.15 17.98 -4.23
C ILE A 339 0.68 18.04 -3.79
N ARG A 340 -0.09 18.93 -4.42
CA ARG A 340 -1.56 18.88 -4.33
C ARG A 340 -2.06 17.76 -5.24
N SER A 341 -2.87 16.85 -4.72
CA SER A 341 -3.48 15.80 -5.52
C SER A 341 -4.99 15.91 -5.56
N ILE A 342 -5.56 15.70 -6.74
CA ILE A 342 -7.00 15.58 -6.97
C ILE A 342 -7.24 14.12 -7.32
N VAL A 343 -7.97 13.41 -6.46
CA VAL A 343 -8.20 11.97 -6.59
C VAL A 343 -9.66 11.70 -6.92
N LEU A 344 -9.88 11.01 -8.04
CA LEU A 344 -11.19 10.66 -8.54
C LEU A 344 -11.60 9.28 -8.02
N PHE A 345 -12.67 9.24 -7.24
CA PHE A 345 -13.24 8.04 -6.67
C PHE A 345 -14.46 7.59 -7.46
N GLY A 346 -14.48 6.32 -7.86
CA GLY A 346 -15.62 5.65 -8.46
C GLY A 346 -16.39 4.83 -7.40
N PRO A 347 -16.21 3.48 -7.39
CA PRO A 347 -16.98 2.61 -6.49
C PRO A 347 -16.52 2.62 -5.04
N GLU A 348 -15.29 3.07 -4.78
CA GLU A 348 -14.72 3.14 -3.44
C GLU A 348 -14.94 4.52 -2.80
N THR A 349 -14.71 4.62 -1.51
CA THR A 349 -14.91 5.86 -0.76
C THR A 349 -13.59 6.42 -0.22
N PRO A 350 -13.35 7.74 -0.37
CA PRO A 350 -12.18 8.38 0.23
C PRO A 350 -12.15 8.26 1.76
N ARG A 351 -13.30 8.03 2.39
CA ARG A 351 -13.38 7.81 3.84
C ARG A 351 -12.57 6.59 4.29
N LEU A 352 -12.51 5.55 3.46
CA LEU A 352 -11.76 4.32 3.74
C LEU A 352 -10.34 4.37 3.18
N TYR A 353 -10.20 4.87 1.95
CA TYR A 353 -8.98 4.73 1.15
C TYR A 353 -8.42 6.05 0.63
N GLY A 354 -8.83 7.19 1.19
CA GLY A 354 -8.30 8.50 0.81
C GLY A 354 -6.77 8.57 0.95
N SER A 355 -6.12 9.41 0.15
CA SER A 355 -4.71 9.73 0.36
C SER A 355 -4.53 10.49 1.68
N LEU A 356 -3.46 10.19 2.41
CA LEU A 356 -3.14 10.83 3.70
C LEU A 356 -2.41 12.19 3.55
N GLY A 357 -2.25 12.68 2.33
CA GLY A 357 -1.52 13.90 2.01
C GLY A 357 -2.39 15.12 1.72
N ASN A 358 -1.82 16.07 0.97
CA ASN A 358 -2.52 17.27 0.50
C ASN A 358 -3.46 16.90 -0.66
N THR A 359 -4.61 16.33 -0.35
CA THR A 359 -5.51 15.69 -1.30
C THR A 359 -6.92 16.26 -1.24
N GLU A 360 -7.46 16.53 -2.42
CA GLU A 360 -8.88 16.76 -2.64
C GLU A 360 -9.49 15.52 -3.31
N SER A 361 -10.55 14.97 -2.73
CA SER A 361 -11.23 13.78 -3.25
C SER A 361 -12.54 14.16 -3.93
N ILE A 362 -12.70 13.72 -5.17
CA ILE A 362 -13.93 13.92 -5.96
C ILE A 362 -14.61 12.55 -6.07
N THR A 363 -15.85 12.46 -5.64
CA THR A 363 -16.70 11.26 -5.76
C THR A 363 -17.75 11.47 -6.82
N ALA A 364 -18.06 10.43 -7.59
CA ALA A 364 -19.26 10.41 -8.41
C ALA A 364 -20.51 10.44 -7.49
N GLU A 365 -21.48 11.30 -7.83
CA GLU A 365 -22.79 11.32 -7.18
C GLU A 365 -23.64 10.13 -7.60
#